data_1adc124271d672214a3e74b3c6742569
#
_entry.id   1adc124271d672214a3e74b3c6742569
#
_cell.length_a   1.000
_cell.length_b   1.000
_cell.length_c   1.000
_cell.angle_alpha   90.00
_cell.angle_beta   90.00
_cell.angle_gamma   90.00
#
_symmetry.space_group_name_H-M   'P 1'
#
loop_
_entity.id
_entity.type
_entity.pdbx_description
1 polymer ?
#
loop_
_entity_poly.entity_id
_entity_poly.type
_entity_poly.pdbx_seq_one_letter_code
_entity_poly.pdbx_strand_id
1 'polypeptide(L)'
;MKNIPRRERRRDERIPYALPVRLAWTDEDGRDFYARGNCRDISLEGLRVETNETVPAHSYVMLRVADGDVTGSARVRYSRRGPARNIIGLALGEKVRQQLLDALRERT
;
A
#
# COMPACT_ATOMS: atom_id res chain seq x y z
N MET A 1 -13.04 29.12 -12.02
CA MET A 1 -12.53 28.69 -11.87
C MET A 1 -11.92 28.08 -11.72
N LYS A 2 -11.77 27.71 -11.52
CA LYS A 2 -11.22 27.19 -11.24
C LYS A 2 -10.33 26.76 -11.14
N ASN A 3 -9.82 26.98 -11.12
CA ASN A 3 -9.04 26.53 -10.92
C ASN A 3 -8.36 26.14 -10.16
N ILE A 4 -8.66 26.30 -9.94
CA ILE A 4 -8.20 25.63 -8.85
C ILE A 4 -6.93 24.95 -8.95
N PRO A 5 -6.13 25.01 -7.96
CA PRO A 5 -4.83 24.37 -8.00
C PRO A 5 -4.94 22.87 -7.96
N ARG A 6 -5.32 22.32 -9.06
CA ARG A 6 -5.41 20.91 -9.18
C ARG A 6 -4.15 20.22 -8.94
N ARG A 7 -3.04 20.80 -9.28
CA ARG A 7 -1.77 20.21 -9.09
C ARG A 7 -1.45 19.99 -7.65
N GLU A 8 -1.78 20.96 -6.83
CA GLU A 8 -1.53 20.82 -5.42
C GLU A 8 -2.36 19.74 -4.81
N ARG A 9 -3.60 19.68 -5.23
CA ARG A 9 -4.45 18.63 -4.74
C ARG A 9 -3.98 17.28 -5.20
N ARG A 10 -3.37 17.21 -6.34
CA ARG A 10 -2.91 15.97 -6.87
C ARG A 10 -1.82 15.34 -6.02
N ARG A 11 -1.04 16.16 -5.32
CA ARG A 11 -0.02 15.62 -4.45
C ARG A 11 -0.62 14.81 -3.34
N ASP A 12 -1.76 15.25 -2.82
CA ASP A 12 -2.43 14.56 -1.74
C ASP A 12 -3.56 13.69 -2.21
N GLU A 13 -3.81 13.71 -3.50
CA GLU A 13 -4.92 12.98 -4.04
C GLU A 13 -4.68 11.49 -3.90
N ARG A 14 -5.72 10.77 -3.46
CA ARG A 14 -5.66 9.34 -3.36
C ARG A 14 -6.59 8.73 -4.37
N ILE A 15 -6.08 7.76 -5.07
CA ILE A 15 -6.83 7.08 -6.11
C ILE A 15 -7.37 5.81 -5.52
N PRO A 16 -8.70 5.62 -5.48
CA PRO A 16 -9.27 4.37 -4.97
C PRO A 16 -8.82 3.22 -5.83
N TYR A 17 -8.42 2.15 -5.16
CA TYR A 17 -7.82 1.05 -5.89
C TYR A 17 -7.97 -0.23 -5.08
N ALA A 18 -9.10 -0.90 -5.26
CA ALA A 18 -9.43 -2.07 -4.47
C ALA A 18 -8.88 -3.32 -5.12
N LEU A 19 -7.73 -3.77 -4.63
CA LEU A 19 -7.11 -4.99 -5.10
C LEU A 19 -6.60 -5.79 -3.92
N PRO A 20 -6.59 -7.12 -4.03
CA PRO A 20 -6.03 -7.95 -2.97
C PRO A 20 -4.52 -7.73 -2.86
N VAL A 21 -4.06 -7.75 -1.63
CA VAL A 21 -2.67 -7.49 -1.30
C VAL A 21 -2.21 -8.56 -0.32
N ARG A 22 -0.99 -9.00 -0.48
CA ARG A 22 -0.36 -9.92 0.46
C ARG A 22 0.94 -9.30 0.93
N LEU A 23 1.17 -9.41 2.23
CA LEU A 23 2.38 -8.92 2.86
C LEU A 23 3.08 -10.07 3.54
N ALA A 24 4.40 -10.02 3.54
CA ALA A 24 5.20 -11.03 4.23
C ALA A 24 6.37 -10.33 4.88
N TRP A 25 6.69 -10.74 6.10
CA TRP A 25 7.86 -10.19 6.78
C TRP A 25 8.39 -11.21 7.76
N THR A 26 9.61 -10.95 8.23
CA THR A 26 10.28 -11.82 9.17
C THR A 26 10.62 -10.98 10.40
N ASP A 27 10.34 -11.51 11.58
CA ASP A 27 10.63 -10.75 12.80
C ASP A 27 12.09 -10.96 13.22
N GLU A 28 12.43 -10.40 14.37
CA GLU A 28 13.80 -10.45 14.86
C GLU A 28 14.26 -11.86 15.21
N ASP A 29 13.31 -12.72 15.50
CA ASP A 29 13.62 -14.09 15.83
C ASP A 29 13.65 -15.01 14.62
N GLY A 30 13.49 -14.45 13.44
CA GLY A 30 13.51 -15.23 12.21
C GLY A 30 12.20 -15.90 11.88
N ARG A 31 11.12 -15.52 12.53
CA ARG A 31 9.82 -16.10 12.23
C ARG A 31 9.16 -15.35 11.09
N ASP A 32 8.53 -16.10 10.22
CA ASP A 32 7.85 -15.53 9.06
C ASP A 32 6.40 -15.24 9.39
N PHE A 33 5.96 -14.10 8.96
CA PHE A 33 4.58 -13.66 9.15
C PHE A 33 3.98 -13.27 7.81
N TYR A 34 2.68 -13.44 7.70
CA TYR A 34 1.95 -13.14 6.48
C TYR A 34 0.68 -12.40 6.83
N ALA A 35 0.27 -11.50 5.96
CA ALA A 35 -0.98 -10.80 6.13
C ALA A 35 -1.66 -10.67 4.77
N ARG A 36 -2.98 -10.75 4.79
CA ARG A 36 -3.79 -10.52 3.61
C ARG A 36 -4.60 -9.27 3.84
N GLY A 37 -4.77 -8.51 2.80
CA GLY A 37 -5.57 -7.31 2.91
C GLY A 37 -6.01 -6.85 1.57
N ASN A 38 -6.56 -5.65 1.56
CA ASN A 38 -7.00 -5.02 0.33
C ASN A 38 -6.42 -3.63 0.26
N CYS A 39 -5.93 -3.31 -0.91
CA CYS A 39 -5.49 -1.96 -1.18
C CYS A 39 -6.72 -1.06 -1.19
N ARG A 40 -6.65 0.06 -0.49
CA ARG A 40 -7.74 1.02 -0.50
C ARG A 40 -7.50 2.12 -1.48
N ASP A 41 -6.29 2.62 -1.50
CA ASP A 41 -5.96 3.71 -2.40
C ASP A 41 -4.45 3.83 -2.50
N ILE A 42 -4.03 4.55 -3.51
CA ILE A 42 -2.64 4.81 -3.77
C ILE A 42 -2.44 6.32 -3.94
N SER A 43 -1.32 6.82 -3.48
CA SER A 43 -0.97 8.21 -3.63
C SER A 43 0.52 8.32 -3.90
N LEU A 44 1.02 9.53 -4.04
CA LEU A 44 2.46 9.73 -4.22
C LEU A 44 3.25 9.22 -3.04
N GLU A 45 2.64 9.22 -1.87
CA GLU A 45 3.36 8.80 -0.67
C GLU A 45 3.35 7.30 -0.46
N GLY A 46 2.48 6.61 -1.15
CA GLY A 46 2.46 5.18 -0.99
C GLY A 46 1.10 4.56 -1.13
N LEU A 47 0.91 3.46 -0.42
CA LEU A 47 -0.25 2.62 -0.56
C LEU A 47 -0.92 2.47 0.80
N ARG A 48 -2.23 2.52 0.83
CA ARG A 48 -2.98 2.27 2.05
C ARG A 48 -3.71 0.94 1.94
N VAL A 49 -3.50 0.09 2.92
CA VAL A 49 -4.01 -1.28 2.91
C VAL A 49 -4.85 -1.53 4.15
N GLU A 50 -5.99 -2.17 3.96
CA GLU A 50 -6.80 -2.65 5.08
C GLU A 50 -6.53 -4.13 5.28
N THR A 51 -6.34 -4.53 6.52
CA THR A 51 -6.09 -5.93 6.85
C THR A 51 -6.60 -6.23 8.26
N ASN A 52 -6.87 -7.50 8.51
CA ASN A 52 -7.24 -7.94 9.85
C ASN A 52 -6.02 -8.25 10.71
N GLU A 53 -4.85 -8.26 10.10
CA GLU A 53 -3.63 -8.62 10.79
C GLU A 53 -2.97 -7.40 11.41
N THR A 54 -2.10 -7.66 12.38
CA THR A 54 -1.28 -6.61 12.96
C THR A 54 0.08 -6.64 12.29
N VAL A 55 0.43 -5.54 11.65
CA VAL A 55 1.71 -5.42 10.96
C VAL A 55 2.50 -4.33 11.68
N PRO A 56 3.69 -4.64 12.18
CA PRO A 56 4.44 -3.66 12.98
C PRO A 56 4.84 -2.44 12.15
N ALA A 57 4.65 -1.27 12.73
CA ALA A 57 5.09 -0.04 12.10
C ALA A 57 6.60 -0.05 11.94
N HIS A 58 7.07 0.59 10.90
CA HIS A 58 8.49 0.75 10.58
C HIS A 58 9.19 -0.53 10.15
N SER A 59 8.46 -1.62 9.99
CA SER A 59 9.06 -2.84 9.47
C SER A 59 9.08 -2.80 7.94
N TYR A 60 9.94 -3.63 7.37
CA TYR A 60 9.96 -3.82 5.93
C TYR A 60 9.20 -5.09 5.60
N VAL A 61 8.41 -5.02 4.56
CA VAL A 61 7.59 -6.15 4.15
C VAL A 61 7.78 -6.39 2.66
N MET A 62 7.59 -7.63 2.27
CA MET A 62 7.47 -7.96 0.86
C MET A 62 6.01 -7.79 0.49
N LEU A 63 5.78 -7.14 -0.61
CA LEU A 63 4.44 -6.78 -1.07
C LEU A 63 4.12 -7.51 -2.34
N ARG A 64 2.92 -8.06 -2.42
CA ARG A 64 2.40 -8.67 -3.64
C ARG A 64 0.99 -8.15 -3.85
N VAL A 65 0.74 -7.54 -4.99
CA VAL A 65 -0.55 -6.96 -5.30
C VAL A 65 -1.13 -7.68 -6.50
N ALA A 66 -2.43 -7.92 -6.47
CA ALA A 66 -3.18 -8.46 -7.59
C ALA A 66 -2.59 -9.77 -8.10
N ASP A 67 -2.39 -10.71 -7.17
CA ASP A 67 -1.92 -12.06 -7.49
C ASP A 67 -0.57 -12.09 -8.17
N GLY A 68 0.25 -11.10 -7.86
CA GLY A 68 1.61 -11.11 -8.36
C GLY A 68 1.91 -10.18 -9.50
N ASP A 69 0.90 -9.39 -9.92
CA ASP A 69 1.15 -8.40 -10.95
C ASP A 69 2.22 -7.41 -10.53
N VAL A 70 2.25 -7.07 -9.25
CA VAL A 70 3.23 -6.15 -8.71
C VAL A 70 3.83 -6.79 -7.47
N THR A 71 5.15 -6.88 -7.45
CA THR A 71 5.86 -7.40 -6.28
C THR A 71 7.04 -6.50 -5.96
N GLY A 72 7.38 -6.44 -4.70
CA GLY A 72 8.53 -5.66 -4.28
C GLY A 72 8.52 -5.48 -2.78
N SER A 73 9.42 -4.65 -2.29
CA SER A 73 9.47 -4.38 -0.86
C SER A 73 8.86 -3.03 -0.57
N ALA A 74 8.36 -2.89 0.64
CA ALA A 74 7.77 -1.66 1.10
C ALA A 74 8.09 -1.51 2.57
N ARG A 75 7.98 -0.28 3.06
CA ARG A 75 8.20 0.01 4.47
C ARG A 75 6.87 0.42 5.08
N VAL A 76 6.56 -0.13 6.24
CA VAL A 76 5.34 0.22 6.95
C VAL A 76 5.57 1.57 7.63
N ARG A 77 4.85 2.59 7.16
CA ARG A 77 4.97 3.93 7.74
C ARG A 77 4.16 4.05 9.00
N TYR A 78 2.98 3.48 8.99
CA TYR A 78 2.12 3.47 10.17
C TYR A 78 1.21 2.27 10.12
N SER A 79 0.74 1.90 11.30
CA SER A 79 -0.21 0.82 11.45
C SER A 79 -1.16 1.26 12.53
N ARG A 80 -2.45 1.30 12.25
CA ARG A 80 -3.41 1.76 13.22
C ARG A 80 -4.69 0.98 13.08
N ARG A 81 -5.43 0.96 14.16
CA ARG A 81 -6.68 0.26 14.20
C ARG A 81 -7.79 1.14 13.64
N GLY A 82 -8.54 0.62 12.69
CA GLY A 82 -9.71 1.29 12.18
C GLY A 82 -10.97 0.74 12.81
N PRO A 83 -12.13 1.20 12.37
CA PRO A 83 -13.39 0.75 12.96
C PRO A 83 -13.66 -0.73 12.79
N ALA A 84 -13.29 -1.28 11.65
CA ALA A 84 -13.52 -2.69 11.37
C ALA A 84 -12.25 -3.44 11.12
N ARG A 85 -11.23 -2.77 10.60
CA ARG A 85 -9.98 -3.41 10.21
C ARG A 85 -8.83 -2.48 10.51
N ASN A 86 -7.66 -3.07 10.55
CA ASN A 86 -6.44 -2.28 10.71
C ASN A 86 -6.10 -1.60 9.39
N ILE A 87 -5.49 -0.44 9.49
CA ILE A 87 -5.10 0.34 8.32
C ILE A 87 -3.59 0.51 8.36
N ILE A 88 -2.95 0.09 7.28
CA ILE A 88 -1.50 0.11 7.16
C ILE A 88 -1.13 1.08 6.05
N GLY A 89 -0.23 1.99 6.34
CA GLY A 89 0.32 2.87 5.32
C GLY A 89 1.69 2.37 4.92
N LEU A 90 1.86 2.11 3.63
CA LEU A 90 3.11 1.58 3.10
C LEU A 90 3.80 2.63 2.26
N ALA A 91 5.09 2.82 2.50
CA ALA A 91 5.93 3.65 1.64
C ALA A 91 6.52 2.74 0.58
N LEU A 92 6.35 3.11 -0.67
CA LEU A 92 6.82 2.32 -1.79
C LEU A 92 8.03 2.99 -2.41
N GLY A 93 8.99 2.17 -2.85
CA GLY A 93 10.04 2.69 -3.67
C GLY A 93 9.48 3.12 -5.01
N GLU A 94 10.23 3.93 -5.72
CA GLU A 94 9.71 4.48 -6.97
C GLU A 94 9.42 3.40 -8.00
N LYS A 95 10.25 2.39 -8.05
CA LYS A 95 10.06 1.33 -9.02
C LYS A 95 8.77 0.57 -8.77
N VAL A 96 8.52 0.22 -7.50
CA VAL A 96 7.30 -0.50 -7.16
C VAL A 96 6.08 0.37 -7.39
N ARG A 97 6.18 1.63 -7.04
CA ARG A 97 5.09 2.57 -7.25
C ARG A 97 4.76 2.69 -8.73
N GLN A 98 5.79 2.76 -9.57
CA GLN A 98 5.57 2.86 -11.01
C GLN A 98 4.92 1.60 -11.55
N GLN A 99 5.34 0.43 -11.08
CA GLN A 99 4.72 -0.82 -11.49
C GLN A 99 3.25 -0.85 -11.12
N LEU A 100 2.94 -0.33 -9.94
CA LEU A 100 1.57 -0.32 -9.46
C LEU A 100 0.71 0.62 -10.29
N LEU A 101 1.24 1.79 -10.61
CA LEU A 101 0.51 2.74 -11.44
C LEU A 101 0.30 2.20 -12.85
N ASP A 102 1.29 1.49 -13.39
CA ASP A 102 1.15 0.88 -14.70
C ASP A 102 0.08 -0.20 -14.67
N ALA A 103 0.05 -1.00 -13.63
CA ALA A 103 -0.96 -2.05 -13.49
C ALA A 103 -2.35 -1.44 -13.37
N LEU A 104 -2.47 -0.36 -12.64
CA LEU A 104 -3.74 0.34 -12.51
C LEU A 104 -4.20 0.88 -13.85
N ARG A 105 -3.26 1.43 -14.61
CA ARG A 105 -3.60 1.98 -15.92
C ARG A 105 -4.10 0.91 -16.87
N GLU A 106 -3.51 -0.27 -16.79
CA GLU A 106 -3.92 -1.36 -17.64
C GLU A 106 -5.32 -1.88 -17.29
N ARG A 107 -5.72 -1.70 -16.04
CA ARG A 107 -7.03 -2.18 -15.62
C ARG A 107 -8.16 -1.24 -15.99
N THR A 108 -7.83 -0.03 -16.31
CA THR A 108 -8.84 0.90 -16.76
C THR A 108 -8.82 1.02 -18.27
#